data_4379d9422f89d819461a9caab551fa95
#
_entry.id   4379d9422f89d819461a9caab551fa95
#
_cell.length_a   1.000
_cell.length_b   1.000
_cell.length_c   1.000
_cell.angle_alpha   90.00
_cell.angle_beta   90.00
_cell.angle_gamma   90.00
#
_symmetry.space_group_name_H-M   'P 1'
#
loop_
_entity.id
_entity.type
_entity.pdbx_description
1 polymer ?
#
loop_
_entity_poly.entity_id
_entity_poly.type
_entity_poly.pdbx_seq_one_letter_code
_entity_poly.pdbx_strand_id
1 'polypeptide(L)'
;MKPQEILFSVGFNKKEAQVYLAALELGGATITDIAQKAGLPRTTSYGIIKILSQKGLVSFNVQKKRKYFFAEDPKRLLSIARERGRILEEAMPSLQSIYNVSEAKPKVKFYEGKDGIKTILEDILKSKKDFLAVTSIEDMLNGRIGGEGWDRA
;
A
#
# COMPACT_ATOMS: atom_id res chain seq x y z
N MET A 1 -13.87 8.55 2.79
CA MET A 1 -12.38 8.52 2.82
C MET A 1 -11.85 9.82 2.26
N LYS A 2 -10.90 10.43 2.94
CA LYS A 2 -10.22 11.63 2.42
C LYS A 2 -9.28 11.24 1.27
N PRO A 3 -9.09 12.09 0.24
CA PRO A 3 -8.20 11.76 -0.89
C PRO A 3 -6.80 11.33 -0.48
N GLN A 4 -6.25 11.89 0.60
CA GLN A 4 -4.95 11.50 1.14
C GLN A 4 -4.92 10.06 1.65
N GLU A 5 -5.97 9.61 2.34
CA GLU A 5 -6.09 8.24 2.89
C GLU A 5 -6.13 7.21 1.75
N ILE A 6 -6.82 7.55 0.65
CA ILE A 6 -6.84 6.72 -0.56
C ILE A 6 -5.44 6.59 -1.15
N LEU A 7 -4.69 7.69 -1.25
CA LEU A 7 -3.33 7.66 -1.77
C LEU A 7 -2.38 6.83 -0.89
N PHE A 8 -2.55 6.87 0.43
CA PHE A 8 -1.78 6.04 1.35
C PHE A 8 -2.03 4.54 1.13
N SER A 9 -3.30 4.14 0.94
CA SER A 9 -3.65 2.74 0.70
C SER A 9 -3.08 2.18 -0.61
N VAL A 10 -2.74 3.04 -1.58
CA VAL A 10 -2.09 2.63 -2.83
C VAL A 10 -0.56 2.89 -2.85
N GLY A 11 0.03 3.13 -1.67
CA GLY A 11 1.48 3.15 -1.47
C GLY A 11 2.16 4.51 -1.63
N PHE A 12 1.42 5.62 -1.53
CA PHE A 12 2.04 6.94 -1.40
C PHE A 12 2.45 7.20 0.05
N ASN A 13 3.60 7.79 0.25
CA ASN A 13 3.91 8.37 1.54
C ASN A 13 3.23 9.75 1.70
N LYS A 14 3.24 10.29 2.92
CA LYS A 14 2.57 11.56 3.26
C LYS A 14 3.01 12.71 2.34
N LYS A 15 4.30 12.86 2.10
CA LYS A 15 4.85 13.95 1.28
C LYS A 15 4.52 13.77 -0.20
N GLU A 16 4.56 12.54 -0.72
CA GLU A 16 4.16 12.22 -2.09
C GLU A 16 2.68 12.56 -2.33
N ALA A 17 1.80 12.18 -1.41
CA ALA A 17 0.38 12.50 -1.49
C ALA A 17 0.13 14.01 -1.48
N GLN A 18 0.80 14.77 -0.61
CA GLN A 18 0.69 16.23 -0.56
C GLN A 18 1.10 16.88 -1.90
N VAL A 19 2.25 16.49 -2.46
CA VAL A 19 2.74 17.05 -3.74
C VAL A 19 1.84 16.66 -4.91
N TYR A 20 1.38 15.41 -4.97
CA TYR A 20 0.50 14.95 -6.04
C TYR A 20 -0.85 15.67 -6.01
N LEU A 21 -1.48 15.80 -4.84
CA LEU A 21 -2.74 16.53 -4.70
C LEU A 21 -2.58 18.01 -5.02
N ALA A 22 -1.48 18.63 -4.58
CA ALA A 22 -1.20 20.03 -4.94
C ALA A 22 -1.06 20.22 -6.47
N ALA A 23 -0.38 19.27 -7.14
CA ALA A 23 -0.26 19.32 -8.62
C ALA A 23 -1.60 19.10 -9.33
N LEU A 24 -2.46 18.20 -8.80
CA LEU A 24 -3.83 17.99 -9.32
C LEU A 24 -4.68 19.25 -9.19
N GLU A 25 -4.69 19.87 -8.00
CA GLU A 25 -5.51 21.06 -7.75
C GLU A 25 -5.07 22.27 -8.57
N LEU A 26 -3.78 22.40 -8.87
CA LEU A 26 -3.24 23.52 -9.66
C LEU A 26 -3.41 23.34 -11.16
N GLY A 27 -3.61 22.12 -11.65
CA GLY A 27 -3.86 21.84 -13.07
C GLY A 27 -2.72 22.16 -14.04
N GLY A 28 -1.54 22.52 -13.50
CA GLY A 28 -0.32 22.90 -14.23
C GLY A 28 0.35 24.10 -13.57
N ALA A 29 1.51 23.84 -12.93
CA ALA A 29 2.16 24.86 -12.11
C ALA A 29 3.68 24.69 -12.07
N THR A 30 4.37 25.74 -11.63
CA THR A 30 5.80 25.67 -11.39
C THR A 30 6.08 24.89 -10.11
N ILE A 31 7.30 24.40 -9.96
CA ILE A 31 7.71 23.71 -8.72
C ILE A 31 7.54 24.57 -7.46
N THR A 32 7.66 25.90 -7.61
CA THR A 32 7.50 26.84 -6.50
C THR A 32 6.06 26.87 -6.02
N ASP A 33 5.10 26.95 -6.97
CA ASP A 33 3.67 26.99 -6.66
C ASP A 33 3.21 25.66 -6.03
N ILE A 34 3.68 24.52 -6.59
CA ILE A 34 3.39 23.20 -6.04
C ILE A 34 3.94 23.05 -4.62
N ALA A 35 5.18 23.48 -4.38
CA ALA A 35 5.83 23.41 -3.07
C ALA A 35 5.08 24.24 -2.03
N GLN A 36 4.68 25.46 -2.40
CA GLN A 36 3.89 26.34 -1.54
C GLN A 36 2.53 25.70 -1.22
N LYS A 37 1.81 25.20 -2.22
CA LYS A 37 0.51 24.55 -2.04
C LYS A 37 0.60 23.27 -1.20
N ALA A 38 1.67 22.48 -1.39
CA ALA A 38 1.92 21.25 -0.63
C ALA A 38 2.42 21.51 0.81
N GLY A 39 2.81 22.75 1.14
CA GLY A 39 3.41 23.08 2.44
C GLY A 39 4.77 22.44 2.67
N LEU A 40 5.57 22.26 1.61
CA LEU A 40 6.86 21.60 1.65
C LEU A 40 7.97 22.49 1.05
N PRO A 41 9.25 22.31 1.47
CA PRO A 41 10.38 22.98 0.85
C PRO A 41 10.47 22.67 -0.65
N ARG A 42 10.86 23.67 -1.44
CA ARG A 42 10.99 23.54 -2.90
C ARG A 42 11.91 22.39 -3.32
N THR A 43 13.03 22.19 -2.63
CA THR A 43 13.98 21.11 -2.90
C THR A 43 13.35 19.73 -2.68
N THR A 44 12.63 19.55 -1.57
CA THR A 44 11.89 18.34 -1.25
C THR A 44 10.82 18.06 -2.31
N SER A 45 10.03 19.07 -2.66
CA SER A 45 8.97 18.96 -3.67
C SER A 45 9.53 18.61 -5.04
N TYR A 46 10.69 19.15 -5.42
CA TYR A 46 11.34 18.81 -6.68
C TYR A 46 11.79 17.34 -6.74
N GLY A 47 12.35 16.82 -5.64
CA GLY A 47 12.69 15.40 -5.53
C GLY A 47 11.48 14.50 -5.67
N ILE A 48 10.37 14.86 -5.03
CA ILE A 48 9.11 14.11 -5.10
C ILE A 48 8.50 14.18 -6.52
N ILE A 49 8.46 15.34 -7.14
CA ILE A 49 7.98 15.49 -8.53
C ILE A 49 8.78 14.59 -9.47
N LYS A 50 10.09 14.47 -9.29
CA LYS A 50 10.93 13.56 -10.08
C LYS A 50 10.50 12.10 -9.90
N ILE A 51 10.23 11.67 -8.67
CA ILE A 51 9.74 10.32 -8.36
C ILE A 51 8.36 10.09 -8.98
N LEU A 52 7.44 11.06 -8.85
CA LEU A 52 6.10 10.96 -9.43
C LEU A 52 6.15 10.94 -10.97
N SER A 53 7.08 11.68 -11.59
CA SER A 53 7.30 11.64 -13.04
C SER A 53 7.84 10.28 -13.49
N GLN A 54 8.75 9.67 -12.74
CA GLN A 54 9.24 8.31 -13.02
C GLN A 54 8.14 7.26 -12.90
N LYS A 55 7.18 7.48 -12.00
CA LYS A 55 5.97 6.64 -11.85
C LYS A 55 4.92 6.92 -12.96
N GLY A 56 5.14 7.90 -13.84
CA GLY A 56 4.18 8.29 -14.88
C GLY A 56 2.93 8.98 -14.34
N LEU A 57 3.02 9.62 -13.17
CA LEU A 57 1.92 10.32 -12.49
C LEU A 57 1.98 11.84 -12.65
N VAL A 58 3.11 12.35 -13.09
CA VAL A 58 3.34 13.77 -13.37
C VAL A 58 4.12 13.90 -14.66
N SER A 59 3.68 14.75 -15.55
CA SER A 59 4.40 15.18 -16.75
C SER A 59 4.87 16.63 -16.60
N PHE A 60 5.67 17.12 -17.54
CA PHE A 60 6.06 18.51 -17.57
C PHE A 60 6.18 19.01 -19.00
N ASN A 61 5.97 20.30 -19.18
CA ASN A 61 6.37 21.03 -20.38
C ASN A 61 7.25 22.23 -20.03
N VAL A 62 7.89 22.81 -21.05
CA VAL A 62 8.73 23.98 -20.89
C VAL A 62 8.08 25.15 -21.64
N GLN A 63 7.69 26.19 -20.91
CA GLN A 63 7.13 27.42 -21.48
C GLN A 63 7.96 28.61 -21.00
N LYS A 64 8.39 29.48 -21.93
CA LYS A 64 9.19 30.67 -21.63
C LYS A 64 10.37 30.40 -20.69
N LYS A 65 11.14 29.34 -20.95
CA LYS A 65 12.28 28.88 -20.14
C LYS A 65 11.94 28.41 -18.72
N ARG A 66 10.66 28.17 -18.39
CA ARG A 66 10.21 27.63 -17.10
C ARG A 66 9.55 26.28 -17.29
N LYS A 67 9.78 25.36 -16.35
CA LYS A 67 9.10 24.07 -16.32
C LYS A 67 7.78 24.20 -15.58
N TYR A 68 6.72 23.73 -16.21
CA TYR A 68 5.39 23.56 -15.62
C TYR A 68 5.09 22.08 -15.51
N PHE A 69 4.66 21.66 -14.36
CA PHE A 69 4.36 20.26 -14.01
C PHE A 69 2.85 20.07 -13.98
N PHE A 70 2.41 18.94 -14.53
CA PHE A 70 1.01 18.57 -14.66
C PHE A 70 0.83 17.20 -14.02
N ALA A 71 -0.10 17.08 -13.07
CA ALA A 71 -0.52 15.76 -12.63
C ALA A 71 -1.31 15.08 -13.75
N GLU A 72 -1.02 13.81 -13.99
CA GLU A 72 -1.76 12.98 -14.94
C GLU A 72 -3.15 12.64 -14.38
N ASP A 73 -4.08 12.25 -15.28
CA ASP A 73 -5.43 11.81 -14.88
C ASP A 73 -5.34 10.76 -13.75
N PRO A 74 -6.09 10.91 -12.65
CA PRO A 74 -6.13 9.94 -11.57
C PRO A 74 -6.44 8.50 -12.00
N LYS A 75 -7.11 8.30 -13.14
CA LYS A 75 -7.29 6.97 -13.77
C LYS A 75 -5.95 6.27 -14.03
N ARG A 76 -4.87 7.02 -14.18
CA ARG A 76 -3.52 6.47 -14.33
C ARG A 76 -3.08 5.65 -13.12
N LEU A 77 -3.48 6.04 -11.91
CA LEU A 77 -3.23 5.27 -10.69
C LEU A 77 -3.84 3.87 -10.78
N LEU A 78 -5.07 3.80 -11.27
CA LEU A 78 -5.76 2.52 -11.46
C LEU A 78 -5.06 1.64 -12.49
N SER A 79 -4.61 2.22 -13.61
CA SER A 79 -3.84 1.49 -14.63
C SER A 79 -2.53 0.94 -14.08
N ILE A 80 -1.80 1.73 -13.29
CA ILE A 80 -0.55 1.31 -12.64
C ILE A 80 -0.81 0.18 -11.63
N ALA A 81 -1.87 0.27 -10.84
CA ALA A 81 -2.23 -0.75 -9.86
C ALA A 81 -2.58 -2.08 -10.54
N ARG A 82 -3.36 -2.05 -11.63
CA ARG A 82 -3.69 -3.24 -12.42
C ARG A 82 -2.46 -3.88 -13.04
N GLU A 83 -1.57 -3.08 -13.62
CA GLU A 83 -0.34 -3.58 -14.24
C GLU A 83 0.58 -4.24 -13.20
N ARG A 84 0.72 -3.64 -12.01
CA ARG A 84 1.49 -4.25 -10.92
C ARG A 84 0.87 -5.56 -10.44
N GLY A 85 -0.46 -5.62 -10.35
CA GLY A 85 -1.18 -6.85 -10.04
C GLY A 85 -0.89 -7.95 -11.05
N ARG A 86 -0.97 -7.65 -12.36
CA ARG A 86 -0.66 -8.58 -13.44
C ARG A 86 0.78 -9.11 -13.35
N ILE A 87 1.75 -8.22 -13.18
CA ILE A 87 3.17 -8.61 -13.05
C ILE A 87 3.36 -9.53 -11.83
N LEU A 88 2.68 -9.22 -10.72
CA LEU A 88 2.76 -10.04 -9.51
C LEU A 88 2.13 -11.43 -9.73
N GLU A 89 0.97 -11.50 -10.39
CA GLU A 89 0.32 -12.76 -10.75
C GLU A 89 1.24 -13.64 -11.62
N GLU A 90 1.90 -13.07 -12.61
CA GLU A 90 2.87 -13.78 -13.47
C GLU A 90 4.11 -14.25 -12.71
N ALA A 91 4.56 -13.48 -11.71
CA ALA A 91 5.71 -13.83 -10.88
C ALA A 91 5.39 -14.86 -9.78
N MET A 92 4.10 -15.06 -9.44
CA MET A 92 3.67 -15.92 -8.32
C MET A 92 4.24 -17.35 -8.38
N PRO A 93 4.27 -18.07 -9.53
CA PRO A 93 4.84 -19.43 -9.57
C PRO A 93 6.30 -19.46 -9.13
N SER A 94 7.10 -18.46 -9.57
CA SER A 94 8.51 -18.34 -9.19
C SER A 94 8.69 -18.05 -7.71
N LEU A 95 7.87 -17.13 -7.15
CA LEU A 95 7.91 -16.82 -5.73
C LEU A 95 7.48 -18.00 -4.88
N GLN A 96 6.45 -18.74 -5.29
CA GLN A 96 5.97 -19.94 -4.62
C GLN A 96 7.02 -21.06 -4.64
N SER A 97 7.77 -21.23 -5.75
CA SER A 97 8.84 -22.22 -5.80
C SER A 97 9.92 -21.96 -4.76
N ILE A 98 10.30 -20.69 -4.56
CA ILE A 98 11.27 -20.28 -3.52
C ILE A 98 10.70 -20.52 -2.12
N TYR A 99 9.43 -20.20 -1.91
CA TYR A 99 8.75 -20.41 -0.63
C TYR A 99 8.67 -21.89 -0.26
N ASN A 100 8.35 -22.76 -1.23
CA ASN A 100 8.16 -24.20 -1.02
C ASN A 100 9.46 -25.01 -0.79
N VAL A 101 10.61 -24.51 -1.22
CA VAL A 101 11.92 -25.13 -0.94
C VAL A 101 12.17 -25.30 0.56
N SER A 102 11.44 -24.55 1.41
CA SER A 102 11.57 -24.60 2.88
C SER A 102 10.56 -25.52 3.57
N GLU A 103 9.72 -26.30 2.88
CA GLU A 103 8.63 -27.09 3.48
C GLU A 103 9.06 -28.37 4.21
N ALA A 104 10.34 -28.75 4.15
CA ALA A 104 10.85 -30.00 4.79
C ALA A 104 10.99 -29.90 6.34
N LYS A 105 10.73 -28.76 6.96
CA LYS A 105 10.81 -28.59 8.43
C LYS A 105 9.51 -27.98 8.96
N PRO A 106 8.98 -28.50 10.09
CA PRO A 106 7.84 -27.89 10.77
C PRO A 106 8.20 -26.45 11.15
N LYS A 107 7.38 -25.50 10.72
CA LYS A 107 7.58 -24.07 10.98
C LYS A 107 6.65 -23.64 12.10
N VAL A 108 7.22 -23.15 13.19
CA VAL A 108 6.45 -22.43 14.21
C VAL A 108 6.33 -20.98 13.76
N LYS A 109 5.12 -20.48 13.63
CA LYS A 109 4.81 -19.11 13.29
C LYS A 109 4.05 -18.48 14.46
N PHE A 110 4.43 -17.26 14.79
CA PHE A 110 3.73 -16.46 15.78
C PHE A 110 2.94 -15.38 15.03
N TYR A 111 1.71 -15.19 15.41
CA TYR A 111 0.83 -14.18 14.84
C TYR A 111 0.27 -13.33 15.97
N GLU A 112 0.22 -12.02 15.76
CA GLU A 112 -0.30 -11.07 16.72
C GLU A 112 -1.40 -10.21 16.06
N GLY A 113 -2.38 -9.79 16.87
CA GLY A 113 -3.45 -8.92 16.45
C GLY A 113 -4.50 -9.56 15.54
N LYS A 114 -5.50 -8.77 15.15
CA LYS A 114 -6.66 -9.23 14.36
C LYS A 114 -6.28 -9.77 12.99
N ASP A 115 -5.33 -9.14 12.31
CA ASP A 115 -4.88 -9.56 10.97
C ASP A 115 -4.10 -10.89 11.03
N GLY A 116 -3.34 -11.12 12.12
CA GLY A 116 -2.66 -12.37 12.34
C GLY A 116 -3.64 -13.54 12.51
N ILE A 117 -4.69 -13.33 13.28
CA ILE A 117 -5.75 -14.34 13.50
C ILE A 117 -6.49 -14.63 12.19
N LYS A 118 -6.82 -13.60 11.41
CA LYS A 118 -7.44 -13.78 10.10
C LYS A 118 -6.59 -14.66 9.19
N THR A 119 -5.28 -14.45 9.17
CA THR A 119 -4.34 -15.26 8.40
C THR A 119 -4.38 -16.73 8.82
N ILE A 120 -4.42 -17.01 10.14
CA ILE A 120 -4.52 -18.39 10.67
C ILE A 120 -5.83 -19.04 10.21
N LEU A 121 -6.95 -18.32 10.33
CA LEU A 121 -8.26 -18.85 9.91
C LEU A 121 -8.32 -19.15 8.43
N GLU A 122 -7.75 -18.28 7.60
CA GLU A 122 -7.66 -18.50 6.15
C GLU A 122 -6.79 -19.73 5.81
N ASP A 123 -5.69 -19.96 6.52
CA ASP A 123 -4.84 -21.14 6.34
C ASP A 123 -5.57 -22.43 6.76
N ILE A 124 -6.32 -22.39 7.87
CA ILE A 124 -7.16 -23.52 8.31
C ILE A 124 -8.21 -23.85 7.27
N LEU A 125 -8.91 -22.86 6.75
CA LEU A 125 -9.96 -23.05 5.74
C LEU A 125 -9.44 -23.63 4.41
N LYS A 126 -8.20 -23.34 4.06
CA LYS A 126 -7.52 -23.90 2.89
C LYS A 126 -7.00 -25.31 3.11
N SER A 127 -6.82 -25.73 4.37
CA SER A 127 -6.32 -27.05 4.72
C SER A 127 -7.39 -28.12 4.43
N LYS A 128 -6.98 -29.19 3.76
CA LYS A 128 -7.82 -30.39 3.56
C LYS A 128 -7.58 -31.45 4.65
N LYS A 129 -6.81 -31.12 5.68
CA LYS A 129 -6.43 -32.02 6.78
C LYS A 129 -7.06 -31.53 8.08
N ASP A 130 -7.22 -32.46 9.02
CA ASP A 130 -7.63 -32.10 10.37
C ASP A 130 -6.61 -31.16 11.01
N PHE A 131 -7.07 -30.20 11.78
CA PHE A 131 -6.22 -29.35 12.58
C PHE A 131 -6.49 -29.56 14.06
N LEU A 132 -5.44 -29.45 14.85
CA LEU A 132 -5.52 -29.51 16.31
C LEU A 132 -5.31 -28.09 16.85
N ALA A 133 -6.27 -27.61 17.65
CA ALA A 133 -6.16 -26.35 18.35
C ALA A 133 -5.99 -26.62 19.86
N VAL A 134 -5.01 -25.94 20.46
CA VAL A 134 -4.87 -25.87 21.92
C VAL A 134 -5.19 -24.43 22.32
N THR A 135 -6.26 -24.28 23.09
CA THR A 135 -6.72 -22.96 23.53
C THR A 135 -7.16 -23.03 24.98
N SER A 136 -7.18 -21.89 25.65
CA SER A 136 -7.77 -21.77 26.98
C SER A 136 -9.28 -21.87 26.89
N ILE A 137 -9.90 -22.76 27.70
CA ILE A 137 -11.35 -22.89 27.81
C ILE A 137 -11.97 -21.55 28.26
N GLU A 138 -11.29 -20.81 29.13
CA GLU A 138 -11.73 -19.55 29.67
C GLU A 138 -11.77 -18.46 28.58
N ASP A 139 -10.79 -18.41 27.70
CA ASP A 139 -10.77 -17.49 26.56
C ASP A 139 -11.81 -17.85 25.49
N MET A 140 -12.10 -19.14 25.31
CA MET A 140 -13.14 -19.60 24.40
C MET A 140 -14.54 -19.25 24.92
N LEU A 141 -14.81 -19.45 26.21
CA LEU A 141 -16.09 -19.13 26.84
C LEU A 141 -16.34 -17.62 26.95
N ASN A 142 -15.28 -16.83 27.12
CA ASN A 142 -15.35 -15.36 27.22
C ASN A 142 -15.35 -14.65 25.85
N GLY A 143 -15.46 -15.39 24.74
CA GLY A 143 -15.49 -14.81 23.38
C GLY A 143 -14.19 -14.11 22.97
N ARG A 144 -13.08 -14.34 23.65
CA ARG A 144 -11.78 -13.73 23.34
C ARG A 144 -11.11 -14.33 22.09
N ILE A 145 -11.59 -15.47 21.62
CA ILE A 145 -11.16 -16.10 20.38
C ILE A 145 -12.22 -15.84 19.34
N GLY A 146 -11.96 -14.89 18.45
CA GLY A 146 -12.84 -14.55 17.33
C GLY A 146 -14.00 -13.58 17.63
N GLY A 147 -14.10 -13.04 18.86
CA GLY A 147 -15.15 -12.10 19.26
C GLY A 147 -14.63 -10.68 19.56
N GLU A 148 -15.56 -9.74 19.87
CA GLU A 148 -15.32 -8.30 20.10
C GLU A 148 -14.40 -7.99 21.32
N GLY A 149 -13.90 -8.99 22.03
CA GLY A 149 -13.05 -8.84 23.22
C GLY A 149 -11.61 -8.37 22.97
N TRP A 150 -11.18 -8.27 21.73
CA TRP A 150 -9.80 -7.88 21.36
C TRP A 150 -9.53 -6.39 21.41
N ASP A 151 -10.55 -5.57 21.66
CA ASP A 151 -10.42 -4.10 21.66
C ASP A 151 -9.92 -3.52 23.01
N ARG A 152 -9.51 -4.36 23.98
CA ARG A 152 -9.14 -3.91 25.33
C ARG A 152 -7.75 -4.39 25.82
N ALA A 153 -6.83 -4.68 24.91
CA ALA A 153 -5.43 -4.94 25.28
C ALA A 153 -4.52 -3.90 24.63
#